data_d84018b86402271544aec2a67c5da56a
#
_entry.id   d84018b86402271544aec2a67c5da56a
#
_cell.length_a   1.000
_cell.length_b   1.000
_cell.length_c   1.000
_cell.angle_alpha   90.00
_cell.angle_beta   90.00
_cell.angle_gamma   90.00
#
_symmetry.space_group_name_H-M   'P 1'
#
loop_
_entity.id
_entity.type
_entity.pdbx_description
1 polymer ?
#
loop_
_entity_poly.entity_id
_entity_poly.type
_entity_poly.pdbx_seq_one_letter_code
_entity_poly.pdbx_strand_id
1 'polypeptide(L)'
;MLKHFETLIRFYCFWLTFFFFDRLVFVLYYTQKFKGLALSEQIGPFYHGLRLDMSMAGYISILPLLFYILLWFLPTIPLKAIILRTYTYIFIVLFSMGSIANLFLYNEWGTKVNYRALEFALDSPGEALASSLSSPILLAGMLLLALIGGSIALSRTFISFSMPASNQTAWKKGVSAFGLVVLVFLLMRGGWQLTPINQSMSYFSQKPVVNHASVNTFWNLMHDISKNINKQENPYRFLPENTAKELVKELYTVDGGSPTPVLTTIKPNVVLIIMESFTADLVKNLGGLNNTAPELEKLSKEGITFNHIYASGDRTDKGLIAILSGFPSQAIRSVIKEESKQEKLPALSQTLKNKGYATSFYYGGEIEFFGMKSFVLFHQYEQVTDKEAFQSENMNSKWGAYDEKIYEKQLGDLKNTKQPFFSTILTLTNHEPFELPGKPKFAGNDVKDKFKSTAYYADSCLGAYIAQAKKQKWYKNTLFIVVADHGHRLPLDKYESWHPNRYRIPLLFFGDVLKPEAKGLVVNKYGGQTDIARTLFAQLQLDASPYAWSKDLLHSGSKDFGFYDWDNGFGIATPSQTISFDNVGKTISYQKDATKTEEIKRLEKIGKAYLQEVYTSYLAL
;
A
#
# COMPACT_ATOMS: atom_id res chain seq x y z
N MET A 1 -27.47 -43.39 6.12
CA MET A 1 -26.05 -42.90 6.18
C MET A 1 -25.62 -42.36 4.83
N LEU A 2 -25.58 -43.11 3.73
CA LEU A 2 -25.15 -42.66 2.41
C LEU A 2 -25.77 -41.34 1.95
N LYS A 3 -27.10 -41.18 2.04
CA LYS A 3 -27.80 -39.95 1.61
C LYS A 3 -27.45 -38.69 2.40
N HIS A 4 -27.06 -38.80 3.68
CA HIS A 4 -26.64 -37.69 4.50
C HIS A 4 -25.20 -37.27 4.15
N PHE A 5 -24.29 -38.23 3.93
CA PHE A 5 -22.98 -37.96 3.41
C PHE A 5 -23.00 -37.31 2.03
N GLU A 6 -23.87 -37.83 1.15
CA GLU A 6 -24.04 -37.31 -0.19
C GLU A 6 -24.39 -35.81 -0.21
N THR A 7 -25.28 -35.35 0.67
CA THR A 7 -25.66 -33.94 0.73
C THR A 7 -24.51 -33.05 1.19
N LEU A 8 -23.75 -33.49 2.23
CA LEU A 8 -22.57 -32.75 2.68
C LEU A 8 -21.45 -32.73 1.64
N ILE A 9 -21.21 -33.86 0.98
CA ILE A 9 -20.23 -33.94 -0.13
C ILE A 9 -20.64 -33.00 -1.27
N ARG A 10 -21.93 -33.01 -1.68
CA ARG A 10 -22.44 -32.13 -2.72
C ARG A 10 -22.31 -30.65 -2.35
N PHE A 11 -22.58 -30.30 -1.07
CA PHE A 11 -22.38 -28.96 -0.55
C PHE A 11 -20.91 -28.55 -0.62
N TYR A 12 -20.01 -29.42 -0.19
CA TYR A 12 -18.58 -29.22 -0.25
C TYR A 12 -18.06 -29.08 -1.69
N CYS A 13 -18.49 -29.97 -2.59
CA CYS A 13 -18.15 -29.91 -4.01
C CYS A 13 -18.67 -28.66 -4.71
N PHE A 14 -19.85 -28.14 -4.30
CA PHE A 14 -20.34 -26.86 -4.79
C PHE A 14 -19.35 -25.73 -4.51
N TRP A 15 -18.81 -25.62 -3.29
CA TRP A 15 -17.85 -24.58 -2.95
C TRP A 15 -16.52 -24.76 -3.65
N LEU A 16 -16.03 -25.98 -3.84
CA LEU A 16 -14.85 -26.24 -4.67
C LEU A 16 -15.06 -25.75 -6.11
N THR A 17 -16.24 -26.02 -6.66
CA THR A 17 -16.60 -25.56 -8.01
C THR A 17 -16.68 -24.03 -8.07
N PHE A 18 -17.23 -23.39 -7.04
CA PHE A 18 -17.26 -21.92 -6.94
C PHE A 18 -15.83 -21.34 -6.95
N PHE A 19 -14.93 -21.85 -6.12
CA PHE A 19 -13.53 -21.38 -6.07
C PHE A 19 -12.75 -21.66 -7.35
N PHE A 20 -13.06 -22.75 -8.03
CA PHE A 20 -12.53 -23.02 -9.36
C PHE A 20 -12.93 -21.92 -10.35
N PHE A 21 -14.19 -21.52 -10.38
CA PHE A 21 -14.67 -20.45 -11.25
C PHE A 21 -14.14 -19.08 -10.82
N ASP A 22 -14.04 -18.77 -9.54
CA ASP A 22 -13.38 -17.54 -9.03
C ASP A 22 -11.95 -17.42 -9.58
N ARG A 23 -11.18 -18.50 -9.48
CA ARG A 23 -9.81 -18.55 -10.02
C ARG A 23 -9.79 -18.45 -11.53
N LEU A 24 -10.71 -19.11 -12.22
CA LEU A 24 -10.81 -19.05 -13.68
C LEU A 24 -11.07 -17.61 -14.15
N VAL A 25 -12.01 -16.91 -13.51
CA VAL A 25 -12.29 -15.49 -13.81
C VAL A 25 -11.05 -14.63 -13.59
N PHE A 26 -10.30 -14.83 -12.51
CA PHE A 26 -9.04 -14.13 -12.26
C PHE A 26 -8.01 -14.38 -13.38
N VAL A 27 -7.75 -15.63 -13.74
CA VAL A 27 -6.79 -15.99 -14.79
C VAL A 27 -7.20 -15.43 -16.15
N LEU A 28 -8.49 -15.52 -16.49
CA LEU A 28 -9.02 -14.96 -17.73
C LEU A 28 -8.95 -13.43 -17.78
N TYR A 29 -9.25 -12.75 -16.68
CA TYR A 29 -9.14 -11.29 -16.59
C TYR A 29 -7.70 -10.82 -16.78
N TYR A 30 -6.73 -11.53 -16.20
CA TYR A 30 -5.30 -11.23 -16.29
C TYR A 30 -4.56 -12.03 -17.37
N THR A 31 -5.25 -12.50 -18.41
CA THR A 31 -4.66 -13.33 -19.50
C THR A 31 -3.36 -12.74 -20.06
N GLN A 32 -3.25 -11.42 -20.15
CA GLN A 32 -2.03 -10.76 -20.64
C GLN A 32 -0.82 -11.02 -19.73
N LYS A 33 -1.01 -11.13 -18.42
CA LYS A 33 0.05 -11.47 -17.46
C LYS A 33 0.47 -12.94 -17.51
N PHE A 34 -0.37 -13.81 -18.09
CA PHE A 34 -0.09 -15.24 -18.30
C PHE A 34 0.43 -15.54 -19.70
N LYS A 35 0.40 -14.57 -20.62
CA LYS A 35 0.86 -14.75 -22.00
C LYS A 35 2.35 -15.05 -22.04
N GLY A 36 2.74 -16.09 -22.78
CA GLY A 36 4.15 -16.51 -22.92
C GLY A 36 4.70 -17.31 -21.74
N LEU A 37 3.89 -17.62 -20.72
CA LEU A 37 4.28 -18.53 -19.66
C LEU A 37 4.21 -19.98 -20.12
N ALA A 38 4.99 -20.87 -19.48
CA ALA A 38 4.88 -22.32 -19.69
C ALA A 38 3.47 -22.82 -19.36
N LEU A 39 3.00 -23.84 -20.05
CA LEU A 39 1.68 -24.43 -19.81
C LEU A 39 1.49 -24.87 -18.35
N SER A 40 2.54 -25.39 -17.72
CA SER A 40 2.55 -25.75 -16.30
C SER A 40 2.30 -24.55 -15.40
N GLU A 41 2.78 -23.34 -15.75
CA GLU A 41 2.52 -22.11 -14.99
C GLU A 41 1.11 -21.56 -15.25
N GLN A 42 0.53 -21.79 -16.43
CA GLN A 42 -0.83 -21.35 -16.75
C GLN A 42 -1.90 -22.22 -16.05
N ILE A 43 -1.69 -23.53 -15.97
CA ILE A 43 -2.62 -24.51 -15.36
C ILE A 43 -2.31 -24.71 -13.87
N GLY A 44 -1.07 -24.53 -13.47
CA GLY A 44 -0.59 -24.76 -12.11
C GLY A 44 -1.43 -24.12 -11.01
N PRO A 45 -1.97 -22.89 -11.17
CA PRO A 45 -2.83 -22.27 -10.17
C PRO A 45 -4.04 -23.11 -9.77
N PHE A 46 -4.62 -23.85 -10.69
CA PHE A 46 -5.78 -24.72 -10.42
C PHE A 46 -5.39 -25.96 -9.60
N TYR A 47 -4.22 -26.51 -9.82
CA TYR A 47 -3.73 -27.67 -9.08
C TYR A 47 -3.19 -27.26 -7.70
N HIS A 48 -2.28 -26.31 -7.65
CA HIS A 48 -1.63 -25.89 -6.40
C HIS A 48 -2.58 -25.12 -5.48
N GLY A 49 -3.58 -24.43 -6.04
CA GLY A 49 -4.61 -23.73 -5.28
C GLY A 49 -5.68 -24.62 -4.65
N LEU A 50 -5.83 -25.86 -5.15
CA LEU A 50 -6.87 -26.79 -4.70
C LEU A 50 -6.81 -27.05 -3.19
N ARG A 51 -5.63 -27.11 -2.58
CA ARG A 51 -5.49 -27.34 -1.14
C ARG A 51 -6.09 -26.19 -0.31
N LEU A 52 -5.88 -24.92 -0.73
CA LEU A 52 -6.48 -23.77 -0.07
C LEU A 52 -7.99 -23.70 -0.30
N ASP A 53 -8.45 -24.11 -1.50
CA ASP A 53 -9.89 -24.22 -1.80
C ASP A 53 -10.57 -25.27 -0.93
N MET A 54 -9.94 -26.42 -0.75
CA MET A 54 -10.43 -27.48 0.14
C MET A 54 -10.50 -27.01 1.59
N SER A 55 -9.49 -26.29 2.06
CA SER A 55 -9.48 -25.71 3.40
C SER A 55 -10.62 -24.70 3.58
N MET A 56 -10.79 -23.77 2.63
CA MET A 56 -11.86 -22.76 2.68
C MET A 56 -13.25 -23.38 2.58
N ALA A 57 -13.44 -24.36 1.71
CA ALA A 57 -14.69 -25.14 1.64
C ALA A 57 -14.99 -25.85 2.96
N GLY A 58 -13.96 -26.34 3.67
CA GLY A 58 -14.08 -26.88 5.03
C GLY A 58 -14.61 -25.85 6.03
N TYR A 59 -14.03 -24.65 6.05
CA TYR A 59 -14.49 -23.56 6.94
C TYR A 59 -15.94 -23.20 6.70
N ILE A 60 -16.37 -23.08 5.44
CA ILE A 60 -17.77 -22.77 5.11
C ILE A 60 -18.71 -23.93 5.48
N SER A 61 -18.22 -25.16 5.40
CA SER A 61 -19.05 -26.35 5.66
C SER A 61 -19.26 -26.64 7.16
N ILE A 62 -18.52 -26.00 8.08
CA ILE A 62 -18.62 -26.33 9.50
C ILE A 62 -20.00 -26.02 10.08
N LEU A 63 -20.57 -24.85 9.80
CA LEU A 63 -21.89 -24.49 10.32
C LEU A 63 -23.02 -25.36 9.72
N PRO A 64 -23.07 -25.59 8.40
CA PRO A 64 -23.96 -26.58 7.81
C PRO A 64 -23.81 -27.99 8.39
N LEU A 65 -22.56 -28.45 8.63
CA LEU A 65 -22.31 -29.75 9.26
C LEU A 65 -22.89 -29.82 10.68
N LEU A 66 -22.59 -28.84 11.51
CA LEU A 66 -23.12 -28.77 12.88
C LEU A 66 -24.66 -28.71 12.89
N PHE A 67 -25.23 -27.93 11.98
CA PHE A 67 -26.68 -27.87 11.82
C PHE A 67 -27.25 -29.22 11.36
N TYR A 68 -26.59 -29.93 10.46
CA TYR A 68 -26.95 -31.28 10.04
C TYR A 68 -26.90 -32.29 11.17
N ILE A 69 -25.84 -32.25 11.97
CA ILE A 69 -25.71 -33.10 13.15
C ILE A 69 -26.83 -32.82 14.15
N LEU A 70 -27.16 -31.53 14.38
CA LEU A 70 -28.27 -31.14 15.25
C LEU A 70 -29.61 -31.73 14.75
N LEU A 71 -29.88 -31.72 13.44
CA LEU A 71 -31.08 -32.28 12.85
C LEU A 71 -31.20 -33.81 12.97
N TRP A 72 -30.10 -34.53 13.18
CA TRP A 72 -30.14 -35.95 13.46
C TRP A 72 -30.76 -36.24 14.82
N PHE A 73 -30.62 -35.31 15.77
CA PHE A 73 -31.17 -35.45 17.13
C PHE A 73 -32.48 -34.69 17.30
N LEU A 74 -32.63 -33.58 16.57
CA LEU A 74 -33.81 -32.70 16.61
C LEU A 74 -34.42 -32.54 15.21
N PRO A 75 -35.09 -33.55 14.65
CA PRO A 75 -35.57 -33.52 13.27
C PRO A 75 -36.76 -32.56 13.01
N THR A 76 -37.37 -32.06 14.09
CA THR A 76 -38.59 -31.21 14.06
C THR A 76 -38.31 -29.71 13.87
N ILE A 77 -37.05 -29.30 13.72
CA ILE A 77 -36.73 -27.89 13.51
C ILE A 77 -37.46 -27.37 12.25
N PRO A 78 -38.32 -26.35 12.40
CA PRO A 78 -39.04 -25.79 11.28
C PRO A 78 -38.08 -25.03 10.34
N LEU A 79 -38.50 -24.85 9.08
CA LEU A 79 -37.79 -24.03 8.08
C LEU A 79 -36.31 -24.42 7.80
N LYS A 80 -35.90 -25.63 8.19
CA LYS A 80 -34.50 -26.13 8.07
C LYS A 80 -33.92 -25.97 6.66
N ALA A 81 -34.72 -26.20 5.61
CA ALA A 81 -34.28 -26.00 4.23
C ALA A 81 -34.05 -24.51 3.88
N ILE A 82 -34.87 -23.63 4.46
CA ILE A 82 -34.75 -22.18 4.26
C ILE A 82 -33.47 -21.68 4.95
N ILE A 83 -33.18 -22.12 6.17
CA ILE A 83 -31.97 -21.73 6.92
C ILE A 83 -30.72 -22.06 6.11
N LEU A 84 -30.59 -23.29 5.62
CA LEU A 84 -29.43 -23.71 4.85
C LEU A 84 -29.33 -22.97 3.51
N ARG A 85 -30.47 -22.73 2.85
CA ARG A 85 -30.53 -21.99 1.57
C ARG A 85 -30.11 -20.54 1.79
N THR A 86 -30.64 -19.86 2.80
CA THR A 86 -30.30 -18.49 3.15
C THR A 86 -28.82 -18.37 3.47
N TYR A 87 -28.27 -19.26 4.29
CA TYR A 87 -26.84 -19.35 4.57
C TYR A 87 -26.04 -19.43 3.26
N THR A 88 -26.37 -20.37 2.39
CA THR A 88 -25.67 -20.56 1.12
C THR A 88 -25.72 -19.30 0.24
N TYR A 89 -26.88 -18.66 0.13
CA TYR A 89 -27.03 -17.48 -0.72
C TYR A 89 -26.33 -16.25 -0.16
N ILE A 90 -26.29 -16.07 1.17
CA ILE A 90 -25.52 -15.01 1.81
C ILE A 90 -24.03 -15.16 1.43
N PHE A 91 -23.45 -16.37 1.58
CA PHE A 91 -22.05 -16.58 1.23
C PHE A 91 -21.79 -16.49 -0.28
N ILE A 92 -22.70 -16.90 -1.15
CA ILE A 92 -22.60 -16.67 -2.60
C ILE A 92 -22.47 -15.17 -2.89
N VAL A 93 -23.32 -14.33 -2.29
CA VAL A 93 -23.28 -12.87 -2.50
C VAL A 93 -21.97 -12.29 -1.95
N LEU A 94 -21.63 -12.58 -0.70
CA LEU A 94 -20.41 -12.06 -0.05
C LEU A 94 -19.14 -12.47 -0.81
N PHE A 95 -19.04 -13.72 -1.23
CA PHE A 95 -17.87 -14.20 -1.96
C PHE A 95 -17.84 -13.66 -3.39
N SER A 96 -18.97 -13.54 -4.07
CA SER A 96 -19.00 -12.90 -5.37
C SER A 96 -18.56 -11.43 -5.30
N MET A 97 -19.01 -10.68 -4.30
CA MET A 97 -18.55 -9.31 -4.08
C MET A 97 -17.03 -9.26 -3.81
N GLY A 98 -16.53 -10.12 -2.93
CA GLY A 98 -15.09 -10.21 -2.62
C GLY A 98 -14.26 -10.64 -3.84
N SER A 99 -14.75 -11.55 -4.69
CA SER A 99 -14.10 -11.96 -5.93
C SER A 99 -13.94 -10.80 -6.91
N ILE A 100 -15.01 -10.03 -7.11
CA ILE A 100 -14.99 -8.86 -8.00
C ILE A 100 -14.10 -7.76 -7.43
N ALA A 101 -14.21 -7.46 -6.13
CA ALA A 101 -13.31 -6.52 -5.46
C ALA A 101 -11.84 -6.94 -5.63
N ASN A 102 -11.53 -8.24 -5.48
CA ASN A 102 -10.19 -8.77 -5.68
C ASN A 102 -9.65 -8.55 -7.09
N LEU A 103 -10.48 -8.65 -8.14
CA LEU A 103 -10.03 -8.40 -9.50
C LEU A 103 -9.50 -6.98 -9.68
N PHE A 104 -10.25 -5.99 -9.21
CA PHE A 104 -9.88 -4.58 -9.41
C PHE A 104 -8.78 -4.13 -8.46
N LEU A 105 -8.86 -4.51 -7.18
CA LEU A 105 -7.81 -4.21 -6.20
C LEU A 105 -6.47 -4.84 -6.59
N TYR A 106 -6.47 -6.04 -7.16
CA TYR A 106 -5.23 -6.67 -7.61
C TYR A 106 -4.50 -5.87 -8.69
N ASN A 107 -5.24 -5.20 -9.57
CA ASN A 107 -4.64 -4.32 -10.57
C ASN A 107 -3.89 -3.13 -9.95
N GLU A 108 -4.45 -2.56 -8.89
CA GLU A 108 -3.89 -1.38 -8.22
C GLU A 108 -2.76 -1.78 -7.26
N TRP A 109 -3.00 -2.77 -6.44
CA TRP A 109 -2.11 -3.12 -5.32
C TRP A 109 -1.14 -4.26 -5.61
N GLY A 110 -1.41 -5.07 -6.65
CA GLY A 110 -0.61 -6.25 -7.00
C GLY A 110 -0.66 -7.38 -5.97
N THR A 111 -1.60 -7.31 -5.02
CA THR A 111 -1.82 -8.32 -3.98
C THR A 111 -3.28 -8.75 -3.94
N LYS A 112 -3.56 -9.92 -3.36
CA LYS A 112 -4.94 -10.34 -3.09
C LYS A 112 -5.60 -9.42 -2.07
N VAL A 113 -6.95 -9.38 -2.07
CA VAL A 113 -7.72 -8.75 -1.00
C VAL A 113 -7.23 -9.24 0.35
N ASN A 114 -6.93 -8.30 1.25
CA ASN A 114 -6.31 -8.53 2.54
C ASN A 114 -7.01 -7.71 3.64
N TYR A 115 -6.52 -7.80 4.88
CA TYR A 115 -7.04 -7.05 6.03
C TYR A 115 -7.09 -5.54 5.78
N ARG A 116 -6.03 -4.97 5.16
CA ARG A 116 -5.94 -3.54 4.83
C ARG A 116 -7.06 -3.07 3.90
N ALA A 117 -7.45 -3.91 2.92
CA ALA A 117 -8.57 -3.58 2.03
C ALA A 117 -9.90 -3.55 2.78
N LEU A 118 -10.09 -4.50 3.71
CA LEU A 118 -11.27 -4.55 4.56
C LEU A 118 -11.31 -3.36 5.53
N GLU A 119 -10.20 -3.06 6.18
CA GLU A 119 -10.03 -1.90 7.07
C GLU A 119 -10.39 -0.60 6.34
N PHE A 120 -9.82 -0.38 5.15
CA PHE A 120 -10.13 0.79 4.33
C PHE A 120 -11.61 0.90 3.96
N ALA A 121 -12.24 -0.21 3.60
CA ALA A 121 -13.67 -0.23 3.26
C ALA A 121 -14.58 0.02 4.46
N LEU A 122 -14.16 -0.34 5.68
CA LEU A 122 -14.94 -0.15 6.91
C LEU A 122 -14.72 1.24 7.52
N ASP A 123 -13.47 1.71 7.55
CA ASP A 123 -13.10 2.97 8.18
C ASP A 123 -13.47 4.19 7.32
N SER A 124 -13.39 4.04 6.00
CA SER A 124 -13.60 5.12 5.03
C SER A 124 -14.42 4.65 3.84
N PRO A 125 -15.71 4.27 4.03
CA PRO A 125 -16.54 3.68 2.96
C PRO A 125 -16.78 4.64 1.80
N GLY A 126 -16.85 5.95 2.05
CA GLY A 126 -17.01 6.98 1.02
C GLY A 126 -15.80 7.02 0.07
N GLU A 127 -14.60 7.04 0.62
CA GLU A 127 -13.35 7.06 -0.13
C GLU A 127 -13.09 5.73 -0.85
N ALA A 128 -13.42 4.61 -0.20
CA ALA A 128 -13.33 3.30 -0.83
C ALA A 128 -14.24 3.22 -2.07
N LEU A 129 -15.46 3.75 -1.98
CA LEU A 129 -16.38 3.88 -3.11
C LEU A 129 -15.82 4.84 -4.17
N ALA A 130 -15.29 6.00 -3.76
CA ALA A 130 -14.71 6.98 -4.67
C ALA A 130 -13.54 6.40 -5.48
N SER A 131 -12.62 5.69 -4.81
CA SER A 131 -11.50 5.01 -5.46
C SER A 131 -11.97 3.91 -6.43
N SER A 132 -13.08 3.24 -6.12
CA SER A 132 -13.64 2.21 -7.01
C SER A 132 -14.20 2.76 -8.33
N LEU A 133 -14.53 4.05 -8.40
CA LEU A 133 -15.08 4.70 -9.61
C LEU A 133 -14.06 4.83 -10.75
N SER A 134 -12.76 4.69 -10.48
CA SER A 134 -11.72 4.57 -11.52
C SER A 134 -11.76 3.22 -12.23
N SER A 135 -12.40 2.22 -11.62
CA SER A 135 -12.57 0.88 -12.17
C SER A 135 -13.75 0.82 -13.16
N PRO A 136 -13.77 -0.13 -14.12
CA PRO A 136 -14.86 -0.26 -15.09
C PRO A 136 -16.13 -0.83 -14.42
N ILE A 137 -16.91 0.04 -13.77
CA ILE A 137 -18.07 -0.30 -12.92
C ILE A 137 -19.11 -1.16 -13.66
N LEU A 138 -19.37 -0.86 -14.95
CA LEU A 138 -20.33 -1.63 -15.73
C LEU A 138 -19.88 -3.09 -15.90
N LEU A 139 -18.60 -3.31 -16.21
CA LEU A 139 -18.00 -4.63 -16.28
C LEU A 139 -18.04 -5.34 -14.93
N ALA A 140 -17.70 -4.62 -13.85
CA ALA A 140 -17.76 -5.13 -12.48
C ALA A 140 -19.18 -5.61 -12.13
N GLY A 141 -20.20 -4.80 -12.44
CA GLY A 141 -21.61 -5.14 -12.23
C GLY A 141 -22.06 -6.36 -13.03
N MET A 142 -21.68 -6.44 -14.31
CA MET A 142 -22.01 -7.59 -15.15
C MET A 142 -21.35 -8.87 -14.64
N LEU A 143 -20.06 -8.84 -14.28
CA LEU A 143 -19.34 -9.99 -13.73
C LEU A 143 -19.95 -10.42 -12.38
N LEU A 144 -20.29 -9.47 -11.52
CA LEU A 144 -20.93 -9.74 -10.22
C LEU A 144 -22.27 -10.46 -10.40
N LEU A 145 -23.14 -9.92 -11.27
CA LEU A 145 -24.45 -10.53 -11.55
C LEU A 145 -24.31 -11.92 -12.17
N ALA A 146 -23.37 -12.10 -13.10
CA ALA A 146 -23.08 -13.40 -13.71
C ALA A 146 -22.58 -14.41 -12.66
N LEU A 147 -21.69 -14.01 -11.78
CA LEU A 147 -21.13 -14.87 -10.72
C LEU A 147 -22.21 -15.25 -9.70
N ILE A 148 -23.02 -14.29 -9.24
CA ILE A 148 -24.13 -14.55 -8.30
C ILE A 148 -25.19 -15.44 -8.98
N GLY A 149 -25.67 -15.05 -10.16
CA GLY A 149 -26.72 -15.78 -10.87
C GLY A 149 -26.32 -17.21 -11.24
N GLY A 150 -25.08 -17.35 -11.78
CA GLY A 150 -24.50 -18.65 -12.11
C GLY A 150 -24.31 -19.54 -10.88
N SER A 151 -23.82 -18.97 -9.76
CA SER A 151 -23.63 -19.70 -8.51
C SER A 151 -24.95 -20.12 -7.87
N ILE A 152 -25.99 -19.27 -7.92
CA ILE A 152 -27.34 -19.64 -7.45
C ILE A 152 -27.93 -20.76 -8.32
N ALA A 153 -27.78 -20.68 -9.63
CA ALA A 153 -28.23 -21.74 -10.53
C ALA A 153 -27.49 -23.05 -10.25
N LEU A 154 -26.16 -22.99 -10.12
CA LEU A 154 -25.32 -24.15 -9.80
C LEU A 154 -25.68 -24.74 -8.42
N SER A 155 -25.94 -23.90 -7.41
CA SER A 155 -26.32 -24.36 -6.08
C SER A 155 -27.62 -25.20 -6.11
N ARG A 156 -28.56 -24.90 -6.99
CA ARG A 156 -29.82 -25.66 -7.13
C ARG A 156 -29.60 -27.06 -7.70
N THR A 157 -28.53 -27.27 -8.49
CA THR A 157 -28.20 -28.59 -9.05
C THR A 157 -27.36 -29.42 -8.08
N PHE A 158 -26.43 -28.79 -7.35
CA PHE A 158 -25.52 -29.46 -6.42
C PHE A 158 -26.17 -29.71 -5.05
N ILE A 159 -26.86 -28.73 -4.49
CA ILE A 159 -27.30 -28.75 -3.11
C ILE A 159 -28.73 -29.20 -3.01
N SER A 160 -28.95 -30.43 -2.52
CA SER A 160 -30.28 -30.85 -2.10
C SER A 160 -30.57 -30.26 -0.72
N PHE A 161 -31.51 -29.32 -0.66
CA PHE A 161 -31.98 -28.76 0.62
C PHE A 161 -32.98 -29.67 1.33
N SER A 162 -33.25 -30.87 0.80
CA SER A 162 -34.03 -31.89 1.49
C SER A 162 -33.21 -32.57 2.56
N MET A 163 -33.71 -32.62 3.76
CA MET A 163 -33.01 -33.18 4.91
C MET A 163 -33.80 -34.38 5.44
N PRO A 164 -33.49 -35.60 4.99
CA PRO A 164 -34.17 -36.79 5.47
C PRO A 164 -33.86 -37.03 6.97
N ALA A 165 -34.87 -37.48 7.71
CA ALA A 165 -34.66 -37.89 9.09
C ALA A 165 -33.74 -39.12 9.18
N SER A 166 -32.90 -39.16 10.18
CA SER A 166 -31.99 -40.29 10.43
C SER A 166 -32.66 -41.29 11.37
N ASN A 167 -32.92 -42.50 10.90
CA ASN A 167 -33.46 -43.60 11.68
C ASN A 167 -32.39 -44.42 12.42
N GLN A 168 -31.18 -43.93 12.56
CA GLN A 168 -30.09 -44.60 13.24
C GLN A 168 -30.21 -44.54 14.74
N THR A 169 -29.62 -45.52 15.46
CA THR A 169 -29.45 -45.47 16.91
C THR A 169 -28.55 -44.31 17.32
N ALA A 170 -28.77 -43.77 18.53
CA ALA A 170 -28.01 -42.61 19.05
C ALA A 170 -26.49 -42.82 19.01
N TRP A 171 -26.01 -44.01 19.34
CA TRP A 171 -24.60 -44.38 19.24
C TRP A 171 -24.02 -44.22 17.83
N LYS A 172 -24.72 -44.77 16.81
CA LYS A 172 -24.26 -44.66 15.40
C LYS A 172 -24.27 -43.22 14.93
N LYS A 173 -25.24 -42.41 15.33
CA LYS A 173 -25.27 -40.96 15.09
C LYS A 173 -24.07 -40.27 15.70
N GLY A 174 -23.72 -40.59 16.96
CA GLY A 174 -22.56 -40.02 17.65
C GLY A 174 -21.23 -40.33 16.96
N VAL A 175 -20.98 -41.59 16.62
CA VAL A 175 -19.75 -42.02 15.91
C VAL A 175 -19.64 -41.32 14.54
N SER A 176 -20.76 -41.27 13.79
CA SER A 176 -20.77 -40.60 12.46
C SER A 176 -20.54 -39.11 12.60
N ALA A 177 -21.13 -38.43 13.58
CA ALA A 177 -20.93 -37.02 13.83
C ALA A 177 -19.46 -36.73 14.19
N PHE A 178 -18.87 -37.51 15.08
CA PHE A 178 -17.45 -37.38 15.43
C PHE A 178 -16.54 -37.53 14.20
N GLY A 179 -16.74 -38.62 13.42
CA GLY A 179 -15.95 -38.84 12.18
C GLY A 179 -16.06 -37.69 11.19
N LEU A 180 -17.26 -37.12 11.01
CA LEU A 180 -17.45 -35.96 10.12
C LEU A 180 -16.77 -34.69 10.64
N VAL A 181 -16.87 -34.41 11.94
CA VAL A 181 -16.18 -33.25 12.56
C VAL A 181 -14.68 -33.39 12.39
N VAL A 182 -14.12 -34.57 12.65
CA VAL A 182 -12.67 -34.84 12.45
C VAL A 182 -12.30 -34.64 10.99
N LEU A 183 -13.08 -35.17 10.05
CA LEU A 183 -12.82 -35.01 8.61
C LEU A 183 -12.80 -33.53 8.20
N VAL A 184 -13.84 -32.75 8.57
CA VAL A 184 -13.90 -31.32 8.24
C VAL A 184 -12.75 -30.55 8.90
N PHE A 185 -12.39 -30.87 10.15
CA PHE A 185 -11.24 -30.28 10.82
C PHE A 185 -9.94 -30.54 10.05
N LEU A 186 -9.72 -31.76 9.58
CA LEU A 186 -8.56 -32.11 8.77
C LEU A 186 -8.53 -31.37 7.42
N LEU A 187 -9.69 -31.20 6.79
CA LEU A 187 -9.81 -30.39 5.57
C LEU A 187 -9.48 -28.92 5.84
N MET A 188 -10.01 -28.32 6.90
CA MET A 188 -9.69 -26.94 7.32
C MET A 188 -8.19 -26.78 7.60
N ARG A 189 -7.58 -27.74 8.30
CA ARG A 189 -6.15 -27.73 8.62
C ARG A 189 -5.25 -27.99 7.38
N GLY A 190 -5.82 -28.50 6.29
CA GLY A 190 -5.12 -28.83 5.04
C GLY A 190 -4.41 -30.18 5.05
N GLY A 191 -4.72 -31.07 6.01
CA GLY A 191 -4.21 -32.45 6.09
C GLY A 191 -3.46 -32.77 7.39
N TRP A 192 -2.66 -33.84 7.38
CA TRP A 192 -1.95 -34.41 8.53
C TRP A 192 -0.54 -33.85 8.77
N GLN A 193 -0.03 -32.98 7.90
CA GLN A 193 1.32 -32.42 8.02
C GLN A 193 1.52 -31.66 9.35
N LEU A 194 2.78 -31.53 9.80
CA LEU A 194 3.13 -30.89 11.06
C LEU A 194 2.65 -29.43 11.14
N THR A 195 2.89 -28.66 10.07
CA THR A 195 2.44 -27.26 9.98
C THR A 195 1.03 -27.16 9.39
N PRO A 196 0.12 -26.36 9.98
CA PRO A 196 -1.16 -26.04 9.35
C PRO A 196 -0.96 -25.44 7.97
N ILE A 197 -1.98 -25.55 7.11
CA ILE A 197 -1.94 -24.98 5.77
C ILE A 197 -1.67 -23.47 5.84
N ASN A 198 -0.79 -23.00 4.95
CA ASN A 198 -0.46 -21.60 4.80
C ASN A 198 -0.38 -21.21 3.31
N GLN A 199 -0.33 -19.91 3.03
CA GLN A 199 -0.36 -19.36 1.69
C GLN A 199 0.79 -19.88 0.81
N SER A 200 2.01 -19.99 1.37
CA SER A 200 3.19 -20.44 0.60
C SER A 200 3.09 -21.88 0.09
N MET A 201 2.22 -22.71 0.68
CA MET A 201 1.99 -24.09 0.21
C MET A 201 1.30 -24.15 -1.17
N SER A 202 0.71 -23.04 -1.62
CA SER A 202 0.16 -22.93 -2.97
C SER A 202 1.14 -22.31 -3.98
N TYR A 203 2.30 -21.82 -3.51
CA TYR A 203 3.31 -21.20 -4.36
C TYR A 203 4.16 -22.25 -5.05
N PHE A 204 4.37 -22.08 -6.37
CA PHE A 204 5.12 -23.04 -7.18
C PHE A 204 5.93 -22.39 -8.32
N SER A 205 5.81 -21.07 -8.51
CA SER A 205 6.50 -20.31 -9.54
C SER A 205 7.30 -19.16 -8.93
N GLN A 206 8.30 -18.68 -9.64
CA GLN A 206 9.00 -17.44 -9.31
C GLN A 206 8.22 -16.17 -9.71
N LYS A 207 7.06 -16.34 -10.36
CA LYS A 207 6.22 -15.23 -10.85
C LYS A 207 5.07 -14.98 -9.89
N PRO A 208 5.03 -13.80 -9.21
CA PRO A 208 4.02 -13.49 -8.21
C PRO A 208 2.59 -13.66 -8.69
N VAL A 209 2.26 -13.21 -9.92
CA VAL A 209 0.90 -13.33 -10.45
C VAL A 209 0.40 -14.78 -10.53
N VAL A 210 1.27 -15.72 -10.87
CA VAL A 210 0.96 -17.16 -10.95
C VAL A 210 0.67 -17.72 -9.56
N ASN A 211 1.51 -17.36 -8.59
CA ASN A 211 1.33 -17.73 -7.19
C ASN A 211 0.08 -17.11 -6.60
N HIS A 212 -0.16 -15.82 -6.84
CA HIS A 212 -1.37 -15.14 -6.37
C HIS A 212 -2.63 -15.74 -6.98
N ALA A 213 -2.61 -16.19 -8.24
CA ALA A 213 -3.73 -16.90 -8.86
C ALA A 213 -4.02 -18.25 -8.18
N SER A 214 -3.01 -18.91 -7.59
CA SER A 214 -3.19 -20.17 -6.85
C SER A 214 -3.77 -19.97 -5.45
N VAL A 215 -3.64 -18.77 -4.87
CA VAL A 215 -4.16 -18.46 -3.52
C VAL A 215 -5.66 -18.26 -3.58
N ASN A 216 -6.42 -18.93 -2.71
CA ASN A 216 -7.84 -18.69 -2.51
C ASN A 216 -8.07 -17.33 -1.86
N THR A 217 -8.87 -16.47 -2.48
CA THR A 217 -9.12 -15.09 -2.06
C THR A 217 -9.65 -15.00 -0.63
N PHE A 218 -10.61 -15.83 -0.26
CA PHE A 218 -11.29 -15.76 1.03
C PHE A 218 -10.49 -16.43 2.13
N TRP A 219 -9.78 -17.50 1.81
CA TRP A 219 -8.82 -18.11 2.71
C TRP A 219 -7.73 -17.10 3.09
N ASN A 220 -7.21 -16.39 2.07
CA ASN A 220 -6.22 -15.33 2.27
C ASN A 220 -6.74 -14.23 3.21
N LEU A 221 -7.92 -13.70 2.92
CA LEU A 221 -8.53 -12.63 3.73
C LEU A 221 -8.75 -13.09 5.17
N MET A 222 -9.33 -14.28 5.38
CA MET A 222 -9.57 -14.83 6.71
C MET A 222 -8.27 -15.03 7.50
N HIS A 223 -7.24 -15.56 6.85
CA HIS A 223 -5.93 -15.79 7.44
C HIS A 223 -5.25 -14.46 7.80
N ASP A 224 -5.34 -13.48 6.92
CA ASP A 224 -4.78 -12.16 7.13
C ASP A 224 -5.50 -11.40 8.27
N ILE A 225 -6.83 -11.47 8.33
CA ILE A 225 -7.61 -10.96 9.47
C ILE A 225 -7.13 -11.61 10.76
N SER A 226 -6.99 -12.95 10.80
CA SER A 226 -6.60 -13.66 12.04
C SER A 226 -5.20 -13.27 12.53
N LYS A 227 -4.28 -13.01 11.61
CA LYS A 227 -2.93 -12.49 11.92
C LYS A 227 -2.94 -11.05 12.42
N ASN A 228 -3.85 -10.25 11.89
CA ASN A 228 -3.89 -8.81 12.18
C ASN A 228 -4.73 -8.45 13.41
N ILE A 229 -5.60 -9.34 13.89
CA ILE A 229 -6.29 -9.18 15.18
C ILE A 229 -5.30 -9.24 16.35
N ASN A 230 -4.28 -10.09 16.29
CA ASN A 230 -3.22 -10.18 17.31
C ASN A 230 -2.05 -9.25 16.97
N LYS A 231 -2.17 -7.97 17.35
CA LYS A 231 -1.24 -6.88 17.00
C LYS A 231 0.13 -6.91 17.71
N GLN A 232 0.40 -7.86 18.59
CA GLN A 232 1.53 -7.80 19.53
C GLN A 232 2.80 -8.53 19.08
N GLU A 233 2.76 -9.30 18.01
CA GLU A 233 3.93 -10.04 17.55
C GLU A 233 4.48 -9.52 16.22
N ASN A 234 5.82 -9.46 16.13
CA ASN A 234 6.49 -9.15 14.89
C ASN A 234 6.41 -10.35 13.94
N PRO A 235 5.71 -10.23 12.77
CA PRO A 235 5.61 -11.31 11.80
C PRO A 235 6.90 -11.52 11.00
N TYR A 236 7.87 -10.61 11.10
CA TYR A 236 9.11 -10.56 10.31
C TYR A 236 10.34 -10.96 11.14
N ARG A 237 10.27 -12.08 11.87
CA ARG A 237 11.41 -12.62 12.63
C ARG A 237 12.31 -13.48 11.73
N PHE A 238 13.18 -12.86 10.97
CA PHE A 238 14.07 -13.55 10.03
C PHE A 238 15.42 -13.94 10.62
N LEU A 239 15.93 -13.12 11.54
CA LEU A 239 17.28 -13.21 12.10
C LEU A 239 17.23 -13.10 13.63
N PRO A 240 18.30 -13.58 14.33
CA PRO A 240 18.47 -13.23 15.75
C PRO A 240 18.44 -11.71 15.94
N GLU A 241 17.75 -11.25 16.97
CA GLU A 241 17.48 -9.83 17.22
C GLU A 241 18.74 -8.96 17.21
N ASN A 242 19.80 -9.38 17.95
CA ASN A 242 21.06 -8.65 17.98
C ASN A 242 21.69 -8.52 16.59
N THR A 243 21.63 -9.60 15.78
CA THR A 243 22.19 -9.58 14.42
C THR A 243 21.42 -8.61 13.52
N ALA A 244 20.10 -8.59 13.60
CA ALA A 244 19.27 -7.65 12.83
C ALA A 244 19.57 -6.21 13.22
N LYS A 245 19.64 -5.94 14.53
CA LYS A 245 19.94 -4.62 15.07
C LYS A 245 21.33 -4.10 14.67
N GLU A 246 22.35 -4.96 14.69
CA GLU A 246 23.71 -4.58 14.26
C GLU A 246 23.76 -4.26 12.76
N LEU A 247 23.15 -5.09 11.91
CA LEU A 247 23.09 -4.86 10.45
C LEU A 247 22.37 -3.55 10.11
N VAL A 248 21.28 -3.23 10.79
CA VAL A 248 20.57 -1.97 10.58
C VAL A 248 21.38 -0.79 11.09
N LYS A 249 21.99 -0.91 12.27
CA LYS A 249 22.86 0.15 12.82
C LYS A 249 24.01 0.50 11.87
N GLU A 250 24.60 -0.50 11.21
CA GLU A 250 25.66 -0.29 10.22
C GLU A 250 25.21 0.57 9.04
N LEU A 251 23.95 0.45 8.58
CA LEU A 251 23.40 1.27 7.49
C LEU A 251 23.35 2.77 7.81
N TYR A 252 23.32 3.13 9.08
CA TYR A 252 23.25 4.52 9.55
C TYR A 252 24.56 5.03 10.13
N THR A 253 25.66 4.25 10.03
CA THR A 253 27.00 4.75 10.34
C THR A 253 27.49 5.69 9.25
N VAL A 254 28.33 6.63 9.64
CA VAL A 254 28.96 7.59 8.74
C VAL A 254 30.45 7.27 8.67
N ASP A 255 30.94 6.96 7.48
CA ASP A 255 32.34 6.58 7.25
C ASP A 255 33.19 7.80 6.86
N GLY A 256 33.58 8.60 7.83
CA GLY A 256 34.39 9.82 7.58
C GLY A 256 33.61 10.86 6.77
N GLY A 257 34.32 11.76 6.10
CA GLY A 257 33.70 12.80 5.28
C GLY A 257 33.09 13.96 6.10
N SER A 258 32.31 14.80 5.43
CA SER A 258 31.64 15.94 6.04
C SER A 258 30.30 16.23 5.33
N PRO A 259 29.32 16.85 6.01
CA PRO A 259 28.15 17.42 5.36
C PRO A 259 28.55 18.48 4.36
N THR A 260 27.90 18.53 3.22
CA THR A 260 28.05 19.61 2.23
C THR A 260 27.07 20.73 2.56
N PRO A 261 27.53 21.90 3.06
CA PRO A 261 26.64 23.00 3.38
C PRO A 261 26.17 23.69 2.09
N VAL A 262 24.89 23.60 1.78
CA VAL A 262 24.30 24.13 0.55
C VAL A 262 23.47 25.40 0.75
N LEU A 263 23.23 25.81 2.00
CA LEU A 263 22.45 27.01 2.31
C LEU A 263 23.34 28.20 2.67
N THR A 264 22.87 29.40 2.34
CA THR A 264 23.50 30.67 2.73
C THR A 264 23.20 31.08 4.16
N THR A 265 22.20 30.47 4.80
CA THR A 265 21.80 30.71 6.18
C THR A 265 21.33 29.42 6.85
N ILE A 266 21.52 29.32 8.16
CA ILE A 266 21.07 28.20 8.98
C ILE A 266 19.63 28.37 9.51
N LYS A 267 18.97 29.49 9.21
CA LYS A 267 17.61 29.79 9.71
C LYS A 267 16.70 30.33 8.59
N PRO A 268 16.57 29.63 7.46
CA PRO A 268 15.65 30.00 6.40
C PRO A 268 14.20 29.72 6.81
N ASN A 269 13.21 30.28 6.12
CA ASN A 269 11.90 29.69 6.04
C ASN A 269 11.99 28.36 5.29
N VAL A 270 11.10 27.41 5.59
CA VAL A 270 11.03 26.12 4.90
C VAL A 270 9.60 25.90 4.40
N VAL A 271 9.45 25.65 3.12
CA VAL A 271 8.20 25.20 2.50
C VAL A 271 8.39 23.78 2.01
N LEU A 272 7.66 22.83 2.58
CA LEU A 272 7.64 21.44 2.19
C LEU A 272 6.40 21.15 1.34
N ILE A 273 6.61 20.78 0.08
CA ILE A 273 5.54 20.45 -0.86
C ILE A 273 5.56 18.94 -1.10
N ILE A 274 4.52 18.27 -0.66
CA ILE A 274 4.32 16.83 -0.83
C ILE A 274 3.34 16.64 -1.98
N MET A 275 3.84 16.10 -3.10
CA MET A 275 3.05 15.90 -4.32
C MET A 275 2.39 14.52 -4.31
N GLU A 276 1.07 14.49 -4.43
CA GLU A 276 0.25 13.28 -4.46
C GLU A 276 0.63 12.37 -5.64
N SER A 277 1.01 11.11 -5.36
CA SER A 277 1.24 10.05 -6.36
C SER A 277 2.24 10.40 -7.47
N PHE A 278 3.19 11.31 -7.20
CA PHE A 278 4.06 11.89 -8.23
C PHE A 278 5.31 11.03 -8.47
N THR A 279 5.16 9.98 -9.29
CA THR A 279 6.23 9.03 -9.60
C THR A 279 7.36 9.65 -10.44
N ALA A 280 8.59 9.14 -10.30
CA ALA A 280 9.74 9.53 -11.13
C ALA A 280 9.51 9.30 -12.64
N ASP A 281 8.62 8.37 -13.01
CA ASP A 281 8.25 8.11 -14.40
C ASP A 281 7.57 9.31 -15.10
N LEU A 282 7.11 10.31 -14.35
CA LEU A 282 6.58 11.58 -14.89
C LEU A 282 7.68 12.61 -15.17
N VAL A 283 8.90 12.41 -14.66
CA VAL A 283 9.96 13.42 -14.68
C VAL A 283 11.10 12.99 -15.61
N LYS A 284 11.28 13.71 -16.72
CA LYS A 284 12.29 13.39 -17.74
C LYS A 284 13.70 13.25 -17.19
N ASN A 285 14.11 14.18 -16.32
CA ASN A 285 15.45 14.19 -15.74
C ASN A 285 15.72 12.98 -14.83
N LEU A 286 14.67 12.29 -14.38
CA LEU A 286 14.74 11.04 -13.62
C LEU A 286 14.58 9.77 -14.49
N GLY A 287 14.58 9.94 -15.81
CA GLY A 287 14.40 8.85 -16.78
C GLY A 287 12.94 8.58 -17.16
N GLY A 288 12.02 9.46 -16.79
CA GLY A 288 10.59 9.39 -17.09
C GLY A 288 10.20 10.00 -18.43
N LEU A 289 8.89 10.24 -18.61
CA LEU A 289 8.29 10.75 -19.82
C LEU A 289 8.64 12.24 -20.07
N ASN A 290 8.66 12.63 -21.34
CA ASN A 290 8.78 14.03 -21.75
C ASN A 290 7.45 14.77 -21.57
N ASN A 291 7.50 16.05 -21.22
CA ASN A 291 6.37 16.98 -21.21
C ASN A 291 5.25 16.66 -20.19
N THR A 292 5.50 15.83 -19.20
CA THR A 292 4.58 15.54 -18.12
C THR A 292 4.80 16.40 -16.87
N ALA A 293 6.04 16.85 -16.64
CA ALA A 293 6.41 17.69 -15.50
C ALA A 293 7.43 18.79 -15.89
N PRO A 294 7.09 19.70 -16.84
CA PRO A 294 8.06 20.69 -17.36
C PRO A 294 8.48 21.74 -16.32
N GLU A 295 7.62 22.10 -15.36
CA GLU A 295 7.96 23.08 -14.33
C GLU A 295 8.92 22.50 -13.29
N LEU A 296 8.72 21.25 -12.87
CA LEU A 296 9.65 20.54 -11.99
C LEU A 296 11.03 20.36 -12.66
N GLU A 297 11.06 20.07 -13.96
CA GLU A 297 12.29 19.99 -14.76
C GLU A 297 13.02 21.33 -14.84
N LYS A 298 12.29 22.43 -14.91
CA LYS A 298 12.85 23.79 -14.91
C LYS A 298 13.42 24.12 -13.53
N LEU A 299 12.66 23.85 -12.44
CA LEU A 299 13.10 24.07 -11.08
C LEU A 299 14.33 23.22 -10.72
N SER A 300 14.48 22.03 -11.28
CA SER A 300 15.64 21.17 -11.05
C SER A 300 16.96 21.81 -11.52
N LYS A 301 16.91 22.69 -12.53
CA LYS A 301 18.09 23.44 -12.99
C LYS A 301 18.48 24.58 -12.05
N GLU A 302 17.53 25.05 -11.24
CA GLU A 302 17.74 26.12 -10.26
C GLU A 302 18.00 25.56 -8.84
N GLY A 303 17.86 24.23 -8.64
CA GLY A 303 17.92 23.56 -7.35
C GLY A 303 18.90 22.40 -7.28
N ILE A 304 18.74 21.57 -6.25
CA ILE A 304 19.48 20.33 -6.03
C ILE A 304 18.53 19.16 -6.27
N THR A 305 18.83 18.34 -7.28
CA THR A 305 18.04 17.15 -7.62
C THR A 305 18.68 15.92 -7.02
N PHE A 306 17.87 15.08 -6.35
CA PHE A 306 18.29 13.79 -5.82
C PHE A 306 17.78 12.68 -6.75
N ASN A 307 18.69 11.99 -7.44
CA ASN A 307 18.34 11.08 -8.54
C ASN A 307 17.76 9.73 -8.11
N HIS A 308 18.12 9.22 -6.93
CA HIS A 308 17.82 7.85 -6.52
C HIS A 308 17.07 7.80 -5.21
N ILE A 309 15.89 8.46 -5.17
CA ILE A 309 15.04 8.51 -4.00
C ILE A 309 13.87 7.53 -4.15
N TYR A 310 13.62 6.79 -3.08
CA TYR A 310 12.55 5.80 -3.00
C TYR A 310 11.53 6.21 -1.95
N ALA A 311 10.25 6.11 -2.30
CA ALA A 311 9.18 6.17 -1.32
C ALA A 311 9.28 4.98 -0.36
N SER A 312 9.04 5.19 0.91
CA SER A 312 9.14 4.15 1.93
C SER A 312 8.09 3.06 1.73
N GLY A 313 6.91 3.45 1.27
CA GLY A 313 5.79 2.56 0.97
C GLY A 313 5.01 3.01 -0.27
N ASP A 314 3.84 2.46 -0.43
CA ASP A 314 3.01 2.54 -1.64
C ASP A 314 1.79 3.46 -1.51
N ARG A 315 1.68 4.24 -0.41
CA ARG A 315 0.51 5.08 -0.09
C ARG A 315 0.86 6.31 0.71
N THR A 316 -0.04 7.31 0.65
CA THR A 316 0.05 8.59 1.35
C THR A 316 0.23 8.44 2.86
N ASP A 317 -0.52 7.56 3.52
CA ASP A 317 -0.44 7.32 4.97
C ASP A 317 0.95 6.83 5.43
N LYS A 318 1.67 6.10 4.57
CA LYS A 318 3.05 5.65 4.80
C LYS A 318 4.07 6.73 4.44
N GLY A 319 3.87 7.39 3.30
CA GLY A 319 4.75 8.45 2.81
C GLY A 319 4.78 9.66 3.74
N LEU A 320 3.64 10.07 4.27
CA LEU A 320 3.57 11.18 5.24
C LEU A 320 4.43 10.94 6.48
N ILE A 321 4.34 9.76 7.08
CA ILE A 321 5.17 9.41 8.25
C ILE A 321 6.65 9.37 7.87
N ALA A 322 6.99 8.80 6.72
CA ALA A 322 8.38 8.77 6.26
C ALA A 322 8.97 10.16 6.05
N ILE A 323 8.19 11.08 5.48
CA ILE A 323 8.61 12.47 5.22
C ILE A 323 8.64 13.29 6.51
N LEU A 324 7.54 13.28 7.26
CA LEU A 324 7.34 14.21 8.37
C LEU A 324 8.01 13.75 9.67
N SER A 325 8.18 12.44 9.86
CA SER A 325 8.76 11.85 11.07
C SER A 325 10.06 11.08 10.82
N GLY A 326 10.49 10.92 9.57
CA GLY A 326 11.68 10.14 9.24
C GLY A 326 11.57 8.66 9.67
N PHE A 327 10.35 8.12 9.80
CA PHE A 327 10.12 6.75 10.23
C PHE A 327 9.65 5.88 9.06
N PRO A 328 10.28 4.73 8.79
CA PRO A 328 9.96 3.92 7.61
C PRO A 328 8.56 3.30 7.66
N SER A 329 8.05 2.92 6.51
CA SER A 329 6.82 2.16 6.35
C SER A 329 6.90 0.78 7.02
N GLN A 330 5.74 0.21 7.41
CA GLN A 330 5.63 -1.07 8.10
C GLN A 330 4.92 -2.15 7.26
N ALA A 331 5.07 -2.17 5.96
CA ALA A 331 4.41 -3.07 5.02
C ALA A 331 2.86 -3.01 5.14
N ILE A 332 2.27 -3.91 5.91
CA ILE A 332 0.81 -4.01 6.07
C ILE A 332 0.20 -3.04 7.10
N ARG A 333 1.02 -2.25 7.80
CA ARG A 333 0.60 -1.30 8.84
C ARG A 333 0.94 0.13 8.46
N SER A 334 0.32 1.08 9.14
CA SER A 334 0.69 2.48 9.08
C SER A 334 0.53 3.12 10.45
N VAL A 335 1.62 3.69 10.96
CA VAL A 335 1.66 4.33 12.29
C VAL A 335 0.68 5.48 12.39
N ILE A 336 0.41 6.20 11.30
CA ILE A 336 -0.50 7.37 11.33
C ILE A 336 -1.93 7.00 11.73
N LYS A 337 -2.32 5.73 11.56
CA LYS A 337 -3.64 5.22 11.95
C LYS A 337 -3.74 4.79 13.42
N GLU A 338 -2.64 4.83 14.16
CA GLU A 338 -2.58 4.43 15.57
C GLU A 338 -2.14 5.62 16.42
N GLU A 339 -3.09 6.38 16.94
CA GLU A 339 -2.87 7.63 17.68
C GLU A 339 -1.84 7.49 18.81
N SER A 340 -1.94 6.43 19.62
CA SER A 340 -1.01 6.17 20.71
C SER A 340 0.44 5.91 20.28
N LYS A 341 0.66 5.56 19.00
CA LYS A 341 1.97 5.32 18.42
C LYS A 341 2.50 6.54 17.68
N GLN A 342 1.65 7.19 16.87
CA GLN A 342 2.06 8.39 16.14
C GLN A 342 2.57 9.50 17.08
N GLU A 343 1.96 9.64 18.27
CA GLU A 343 2.35 10.61 19.30
C GLU A 343 3.80 10.46 19.79
N LYS A 344 4.36 9.25 19.72
CA LYS A 344 5.73 8.96 20.18
C LYS A 344 6.80 9.21 19.12
N LEU A 345 6.37 9.47 17.88
CA LEU A 345 7.32 9.79 16.80
C LEU A 345 7.85 11.23 16.91
N PRO A 346 9.09 11.50 16.53
CA PRO A 346 9.53 12.87 16.28
C PRO A 346 8.83 13.43 15.05
N ALA A 347 8.66 14.74 14.93
CA ALA A 347 8.18 15.38 13.72
C ALA A 347 8.95 16.65 13.36
N LEU A 348 9.10 16.89 12.05
CA LEU A 348 9.79 18.09 11.54
C LEU A 348 9.15 19.38 12.09
N SER A 349 7.82 19.45 12.11
CA SER A 349 7.06 20.59 12.62
C SER A 349 7.36 20.85 14.10
N GLN A 350 7.32 19.83 14.93
CA GLN A 350 7.58 19.95 16.36
C GLN A 350 9.04 20.40 16.63
N THR A 351 10.02 19.80 15.94
CA THR A 351 11.42 20.19 16.07
C THR A 351 11.65 21.64 15.65
N LEU A 352 11.06 22.08 14.52
CA LEU A 352 11.20 23.43 14.02
C LEU A 352 10.43 24.44 14.87
N LYS A 353 9.23 24.13 15.36
CA LYS A 353 8.48 24.97 16.28
C LYS A 353 9.28 25.24 17.56
N ASN A 354 9.92 24.21 18.13
CA ASN A 354 10.78 24.35 19.30
C ASN A 354 12.03 25.25 19.04
N LYS A 355 12.34 25.53 17.76
CA LYS A 355 13.37 26.49 17.32
C LYS A 355 12.79 27.84 16.89
N GLY A 356 11.51 28.09 17.18
CA GLY A 356 10.83 29.36 16.99
C GLY A 356 10.28 29.59 15.59
N TYR A 357 10.06 28.52 14.81
CA TYR A 357 9.34 28.59 13.53
C TYR A 357 7.83 28.62 13.77
N ALA A 358 7.12 29.46 13.05
CA ALA A 358 5.67 29.34 12.90
C ALA A 358 5.35 28.13 11.99
N THR A 359 4.37 27.32 12.37
CA THR A 359 4.11 26.04 11.67
C THR A 359 2.71 26.00 11.06
N SER A 360 2.61 25.56 9.78
CA SER A 360 1.32 25.46 9.10
C SER A 360 1.25 24.24 8.18
N PHE A 361 0.06 23.65 8.08
CA PHE A 361 -0.25 22.50 7.22
C PHE A 361 -1.46 22.81 6.35
N TYR A 362 -1.34 22.56 5.05
CA TYR A 362 -2.38 22.81 4.05
C TYR A 362 -2.67 21.51 3.28
N TYR A 363 -3.95 21.14 3.28
CA TYR A 363 -4.49 20.01 2.54
C TYR A 363 -5.87 20.38 1.98
N GLY A 364 -6.14 20.02 0.74
CA GLY A 364 -7.42 20.33 0.12
C GLY A 364 -8.54 19.36 0.47
N GLY A 365 -8.22 18.21 1.03
CA GLY A 365 -9.14 17.12 1.36
C GLY A 365 -9.58 17.11 2.82
N GLU A 366 -10.24 16.04 3.19
CA GLU A 366 -10.69 15.75 4.56
C GLU A 366 -9.52 15.33 5.43
N ILE A 367 -9.14 16.17 6.39
CA ILE A 367 -7.93 15.95 7.18
C ILE A 367 -8.08 14.83 8.22
N GLU A 368 -9.29 14.43 8.53
CA GLU A 368 -9.61 13.29 9.40
C GLU A 368 -9.17 11.96 8.78
N PHE A 369 -9.01 11.95 7.45
CA PHE A 369 -8.61 10.76 6.72
C PHE A 369 -7.29 10.18 7.22
N PHE A 370 -7.21 8.87 7.40
CA PHE A 370 -6.05 8.12 7.93
C PHE A 370 -5.55 8.53 9.33
N GLY A 371 -6.27 9.33 10.10
CA GLY A 371 -5.73 9.87 11.36
C GLY A 371 -4.74 11.02 11.16
N MET A 372 -4.74 11.67 9.99
CA MET A 372 -3.87 12.79 9.67
C MET A 372 -4.12 13.99 10.59
N LYS A 373 -5.39 14.26 10.92
CA LYS A 373 -5.76 15.37 11.83
C LYS A 373 -5.10 15.25 13.19
N SER A 374 -5.16 14.06 13.80
CA SER A 374 -4.52 13.82 15.10
C SER A 374 -3.01 13.99 14.99
N PHE A 375 -2.38 13.48 13.91
CA PHE A 375 -0.96 13.64 13.67
C PHE A 375 -0.52 15.12 13.58
N VAL A 376 -1.18 15.93 12.74
CA VAL A 376 -0.76 17.33 12.53
C VAL A 376 -1.00 18.19 13.78
N LEU A 377 -2.09 17.97 14.51
CA LEU A 377 -2.38 18.70 15.74
C LEU A 377 -1.40 18.30 16.85
N PHE A 378 -1.16 17.02 17.04
CA PHE A 378 -0.25 16.52 18.06
C PHE A 378 1.19 17.00 17.83
N HIS A 379 1.64 17.01 16.57
CA HIS A 379 2.97 17.46 16.19
C HIS A 379 3.08 18.97 15.94
N GLN A 380 2.18 19.73 16.58
CA GLN A 380 2.31 21.17 16.79
C GLN A 380 2.30 22.03 15.51
N TYR A 381 1.51 21.64 14.50
CA TYR A 381 1.13 22.58 13.46
C TYR A 381 0.14 23.59 14.05
N GLU A 382 0.52 24.89 14.06
CA GLU A 382 -0.27 25.95 14.66
C GLU A 382 -1.46 26.36 13.80
N GLN A 383 -1.28 26.33 12.48
CA GLN A 383 -2.32 26.56 11.50
C GLN A 383 -2.54 25.30 10.67
N VAL A 384 -3.77 24.84 10.64
CA VAL A 384 -4.19 23.69 9.84
C VAL A 384 -5.31 24.14 8.92
N THR A 385 -5.17 23.88 7.64
CA THR A 385 -6.15 24.21 6.61
C THR A 385 -6.54 22.92 5.88
N ASP A 386 -7.83 22.65 5.80
CA ASP A 386 -8.41 21.50 5.13
C ASP A 386 -9.54 21.89 4.17
N LYS A 387 -10.31 20.92 3.69
CA LYS A 387 -11.39 21.15 2.72
C LYS A 387 -12.42 22.20 3.14
N GLU A 388 -12.65 22.38 4.45
CA GLU A 388 -13.65 23.33 4.94
C GLU A 388 -13.28 24.79 4.64
N ALA A 389 -12.00 25.06 4.38
CA ALA A 389 -11.52 26.39 4.00
C ALA A 389 -11.82 26.75 2.54
N PHE A 390 -12.36 25.84 1.74
CA PHE A 390 -12.56 26.02 0.30
C PHE A 390 -14.03 25.96 -0.07
N GLN A 391 -14.42 26.73 -1.09
CA GLN A 391 -15.79 26.71 -1.62
C GLN A 391 -15.98 25.48 -2.53
N SER A 392 -17.19 24.93 -2.56
CA SER A 392 -17.53 23.72 -3.31
C SER A 392 -17.19 23.78 -4.80
N GLU A 393 -17.29 24.97 -5.42
CA GLU A 393 -16.92 25.21 -6.83
C GLU A 393 -15.43 25.05 -7.11
N ASN A 394 -14.59 25.11 -6.09
CA ASN A 394 -13.13 24.95 -6.15
C ASN A 394 -12.67 23.52 -5.86
N MET A 395 -13.60 22.59 -5.70
CA MET A 395 -13.34 21.21 -5.35
C MET A 395 -13.61 20.25 -6.50
N ASN A 396 -12.87 19.15 -6.55
CA ASN A 396 -13.27 18.01 -7.37
C ASN A 396 -14.46 17.27 -6.73
N SER A 397 -15.06 16.35 -7.45
CA SER A 397 -16.31 15.69 -7.03
C SER A 397 -16.15 14.76 -5.82
N LYS A 398 -14.90 14.41 -5.42
CA LYS A 398 -14.65 13.32 -4.48
C LYS A 398 -13.80 13.70 -3.28
N TRP A 399 -12.65 14.32 -3.50
CA TRP A 399 -11.62 14.44 -2.49
C TRP A 399 -11.50 15.80 -1.85
N GLY A 400 -11.70 16.89 -2.62
CA GLY A 400 -11.62 18.25 -2.12
C GLY A 400 -11.04 19.25 -3.12
N ALA A 401 -10.37 20.29 -2.60
CA ALA A 401 -9.92 21.41 -3.40
C ALA A 401 -8.81 21.05 -4.38
N TYR A 402 -8.85 21.64 -5.57
CA TYR A 402 -7.78 21.54 -6.55
C TYR A 402 -6.49 22.20 -6.05
N ASP A 403 -5.35 21.69 -6.48
CA ASP A 403 -4.02 22.13 -6.01
C ASP A 403 -3.79 23.63 -6.16
N GLU A 404 -4.29 24.24 -7.24
CA GLU A 404 -4.24 25.69 -7.44
C GLU A 404 -4.79 26.44 -6.21
N LYS A 405 -5.93 26.00 -5.67
CA LYS A 405 -6.60 26.66 -4.55
C LYS A 405 -5.86 26.46 -3.22
N ILE A 406 -5.24 25.30 -3.05
CA ILE A 406 -4.40 25.01 -1.88
C ILE A 406 -3.18 25.95 -1.89
N TYR A 407 -2.51 26.09 -3.04
CA TYR A 407 -1.38 26.99 -3.21
C TYR A 407 -1.76 28.47 -3.04
N GLU A 408 -2.89 28.91 -3.61
CA GLU A 408 -3.42 30.28 -3.43
C GLU A 408 -3.65 30.60 -1.95
N LYS A 409 -4.27 29.66 -1.22
CA LYS A 409 -4.58 29.82 0.22
C LYS A 409 -3.30 29.98 1.04
N GLN A 410 -2.36 29.06 0.89
CA GLN A 410 -1.08 29.11 1.61
C GLN A 410 -0.28 30.37 1.27
N LEU A 411 -0.21 30.75 -0.02
CA LEU A 411 0.47 31.97 -0.45
C LEU A 411 -0.13 33.24 0.18
N GLY A 412 -1.46 33.28 0.31
CA GLY A 412 -2.18 34.36 0.95
C GLY A 412 -1.84 34.47 2.44
N ASP A 413 -1.86 33.35 3.14
CA ASP A 413 -1.61 33.30 4.59
C ASP A 413 -0.15 33.62 4.94
N LEU A 414 0.81 33.16 4.14
CA LEU A 414 2.24 33.42 4.37
C LEU A 414 2.64 34.89 4.26
N LYS A 415 1.81 35.76 3.65
CA LYS A 415 2.09 37.20 3.61
C LYS A 415 2.19 37.81 5.00
N ASN A 416 1.43 37.29 5.97
CA ASN A 416 1.34 37.78 7.32
C ASN A 416 1.97 36.85 8.35
N THR A 417 2.54 35.72 7.92
CA THR A 417 3.12 34.73 8.81
C THR A 417 4.47 35.20 9.35
N LYS A 418 4.67 35.02 10.67
CA LYS A 418 5.96 35.31 11.34
C LYS A 418 7.06 34.43 10.76
N GLN A 419 8.21 35.04 10.49
CA GLN A 419 9.41 34.33 10.05
C GLN A 419 10.37 34.06 11.24
N PRO A 420 11.10 32.93 11.23
CA PRO A 420 11.02 31.91 10.22
C PRO A 420 9.73 31.07 10.35
N PHE A 421 9.31 30.47 9.23
CA PHE A 421 8.16 29.57 9.24
C PHE A 421 8.53 28.21 8.58
N PHE A 422 7.82 27.17 9.00
CA PHE A 422 7.76 25.87 8.38
C PHE A 422 6.32 25.61 7.89
N SER A 423 6.14 25.55 6.59
CA SER A 423 4.82 25.38 5.99
C SER A 423 4.79 24.14 5.10
N THR A 424 3.88 23.24 5.37
CA THR A 424 3.70 21.99 4.62
C THR A 424 2.45 22.07 3.74
N ILE A 425 2.58 21.68 2.49
CA ILE A 425 1.46 21.49 1.55
C ILE A 425 1.42 20.03 1.14
N LEU A 426 0.26 19.40 1.25
CA LEU A 426 -0.05 18.13 0.61
C LEU A 426 -0.99 18.39 -0.56
N THR A 427 -0.57 18.07 -1.79
CA THR A 427 -1.41 18.22 -2.98
C THR A 427 -2.43 17.09 -3.10
N LEU A 428 -3.42 17.23 -3.98
CA LEU A 428 -4.56 16.32 -4.03
C LEU A 428 -4.99 15.95 -5.45
N THR A 429 -4.78 16.83 -6.44
CA THR A 429 -5.44 16.70 -7.75
C THR A 429 -5.02 15.44 -8.52
N ASN A 430 -3.79 14.93 -8.30
CA ASN A 430 -3.31 13.72 -8.97
C ASN A 430 -3.80 12.42 -8.30
N HIS A 431 -4.91 12.48 -7.55
CA HIS A 431 -5.59 11.32 -6.96
C HIS A 431 -6.70 10.81 -7.88
N GLU A 432 -6.98 9.50 -7.82
CA GLU A 432 -8.10 8.89 -8.53
C GLU A 432 -9.45 9.51 -8.09
N PRO A 433 -10.39 9.74 -9.02
CA PRO A 433 -10.49 9.30 -10.40
C PRO A 433 -9.84 10.23 -11.45
N PHE A 434 -8.83 11.04 -11.08
CA PHE A 434 -8.06 11.92 -11.95
C PHE A 434 -8.93 13.00 -12.62
N GLU A 435 -9.66 13.76 -11.81
CA GLU A 435 -10.50 14.88 -12.25
C GLU A 435 -9.70 16.19 -12.37
N LEU A 436 -10.04 17.00 -13.37
CA LEU A 436 -9.43 18.30 -13.64
C LEU A 436 -10.48 19.42 -13.61
N PRO A 437 -10.12 20.65 -13.20
CA PRO A 437 -11.01 21.80 -13.30
C PRO A 437 -11.17 22.33 -14.73
N GLY A 438 -10.45 21.76 -15.70
CA GLY A 438 -10.43 22.21 -17.07
C GLY A 438 -10.12 21.11 -18.08
N LYS A 439 -9.73 21.50 -19.30
CA LYS A 439 -9.42 20.54 -20.37
C LYS A 439 -8.13 19.78 -20.09
N PRO A 440 -8.10 18.45 -20.31
CA PRO A 440 -6.90 17.66 -20.14
C PRO A 440 -5.81 18.04 -21.16
N LYS A 441 -4.56 17.95 -20.75
CA LYS A 441 -3.39 18.18 -21.62
C LYS A 441 -3.20 17.03 -22.61
N PHE A 442 -3.43 15.80 -22.19
CA PHE A 442 -3.31 14.60 -23.01
C PHE A 442 -4.72 14.13 -23.38
N ALA A 443 -4.98 14.06 -24.70
CA ALA A 443 -6.34 13.96 -25.25
C ALA A 443 -6.98 12.57 -25.18
N GLY A 444 -6.28 11.56 -24.66
CA GLY A 444 -6.83 10.21 -24.49
C GLY A 444 -7.86 10.13 -23.35
N ASN A 445 -8.76 9.14 -23.44
CA ASN A 445 -9.77 8.88 -22.40
C ASN A 445 -9.39 7.72 -21.48
N ASP A 446 -8.24 7.08 -21.71
CA ASP A 446 -7.77 6.01 -20.84
C ASP A 446 -7.21 6.56 -19.52
N VAL A 447 -7.07 5.67 -18.54
CA VAL A 447 -6.59 6.04 -17.20
C VAL A 447 -5.17 6.62 -17.23
N LYS A 448 -4.32 6.19 -18.17
CA LYS A 448 -2.94 6.67 -18.31
C LYS A 448 -2.90 8.14 -18.77
N ASP A 449 -3.76 8.51 -19.71
CA ASP A 449 -3.84 9.89 -20.20
C ASP A 449 -4.49 10.81 -19.17
N LYS A 450 -5.47 10.33 -18.43
CA LYS A 450 -6.04 11.06 -17.29
C LYS A 450 -4.98 11.32 -16.22
N PHE A 451 -4.25 10.30 -15.79
CA PHE A 451 -3.15 10.43 -14.82
C PHE A 451 -2.05 11.38 -15.29
N LYS A 452 -1.62 11.29 -16.55
CA LYS A 452 -0.65 12.25 -17.12
C LYS A 452 -1.18 13.68 -17.11
N SER A 453 -2.48 13.85 -17.38
CA SER A 453 -3.10 15.17 -17.43
C SER A 453 -3.23 15.79 -16.04
N THR A 454 -3.58 15.02 -15.02
CA THR A 454 -3.62 15.51 -13.62
C THR A 454 -2.21 15.79 -13.10
N ALA A 455 -1.23 14.95 -13.43
CA ALA A 455 0.17 15.20 -13.06
C ALA A 455 0.72 16.47 -13.73
N TYR A 456 0.41 16.69 -15.02
CA TYR A 456 0.78 17.93 -15.72
C TYR A 456 0.11 19.16 -15.08
N TYR A 457 -1.16 19.05 -14.68
CA TYR A 457 -1.86 20.12 -13.98
C TYR A 457 -1.21 20.42 -12.62
N ALA A 458 -0.92 19.39 -11.81
CA ALA A 458 -0.25 19.56 -10.52
C ALA A 458 1.13 20.22 -10.67
N ASP A 459 1.90 19.84 -11.68
CA ASP A 459 3.19 20.47 -12.05
C ASP A 459 2.99 21.94 -12.46
N SER A 460 1.97 22.22 -13.28
CA SER A 460 1.65 23.60 -13.71
C SER A 460 1.23 24.47 -12.53
N CYS A 461 0.47 23.94 -11.57
CA CYS A 461 0.12 24.63 -10.33
C CYS A 461 1.35 24.94 -9.49
N LEU A 462 2.28 23.99 -9.36
CA LEU A 462 3.57 24.21 -8.70
C LEU A 462 4.36 25.35 -9.37
N GLY A 463 4.47 25.36 -10.70
CA GLY A 463 5.15 26.41 -11.44
C GLY A 463 4.53 27.79 -11.24
N ALA A 464 3.19 27.87 -11.31
CA ALA A 464 2.45 29.10 -11.07
C ALA A 464 2.61 29.60 -9.62
N TYR A 465 2.54 28.70 -8.65
CA TYR A 465 2.78 29.00 -7.24
C TYR A 465 4.19 29.58 -7.03
N ILE A 466 5.23 28.96 -7.53
CA ILE A 466 6.60 29.44 -7.40
C ILE A 466 6.79 30.80 -8.08
N ALA A 467 6.18 31.03 -9.23
CA ALA A 467 6.22 32.33 -9.91
C ALA A 467 5.58 33.45 -9.07
N GLN A 468 4.53 33.15 -8.31
CA GLN A 468 3.92 34.11 -7.37
C GLN A 468 4.73 34.23 -6.06
N ALA A 469 5.27 33.13 -5.55
CA ALA A 469 6.14 33.12 -4.39
C ALA A 469 7.39 34.00 -4.61
N LYS A 470 8.00 33.96 -5.80
CA LYS A 470 9.15 34.81 -6.19
C LYS A 470 8.89 36.30 -6.03
N LYS A 471 7.62 36.76 -6.05
CA LYS A 471 7.22 38.16 -5.80
C LYS A 471 7.11 38.52 -4.33
N GLN A 472 7.17 37.55 -3.42
CA GLN A 472 7.01 37.77 -1.99
C GLN A 472 8.33 38.10 -1.31
N LYS A 473 8.29 38.95 -0.29
CA LYS A 473 9.50 39.36 0.45
C LYS A 473 10.20 38.20 1.14
N TRP A 474 9.44 37.20 1.60
CA TRP A 474 9.95 36.02 2.30
C TRP A 474 10.66 35.03 1.37
N TYR A 475 10.45 35.06 0.05
CA TYR A 475 11.00 34.10 -0.90
C TYR A 475 12.52 34.02 -0.86
N LYS A 476 13.22 35.17 -0.76
CA LYS A 476 14.69 35.23 -0.76
C LYS A 476 15.34 34.44 0.38
N ASN A 477 14.61 34.27 1.51
CA ASN A 477 15.09 33.52 2.65
C ASN A 477 14.32 32.20 2.83
N THR A 478 13.91 31.54 1.74
CA THR A 478 13.09 30.34 1.80
C THR A 478 13.74 29.18 1.06
N LEU A 479 13.85 28.05 1.75
CA LEU A 479 14.12 26.74 1.15
C LEU A 479 12.80 26.07 0.80
N PHE A 480 12.66 25.65 -0.44
CA PHE A 480 11.57 24.80 -0.90
C PHE A 480 12.06 23.36 -1.03
N ILE A 481 11.30 22.43 -0.49
CA ILE A 481 11.52 20.98 -0.61
C ILE A 481 10.31 20.41 -1.33
N VAL A 482 10.51 19.81 -2.49
CA VAL A 482 9.46 19.11 -3.24
C VAL A 482 9.75 17.63 -3.22
N VAL A 483 8.79 16.84 -2.80
CA VAL A 483 8.88 15.37 -2.73
C VAL A 483 7.51 14.77 -3.03
N ALA A 484 7.44 13.54 -3.58
CA ALA A 484 6.17 12.83 -3.66
C ALA A 484 5.91 12.02 -2.37
N ASP A 485 4.64 11.82 -2.04
CA ASP A 485 4.21 10.94 -0.94
C ASP A 485 4.46 9.47 -1.25
N HIS A 486 4.20 9.03 -2.49
CA HIS A 486 4.56 7.70 -2.99
C HIS A 486 4.71 7.70 -4.51
N GLY A 487 5.23 6.59 -5.05
CA GLY A 487 5.24 6.33 -6.48
C GLY A 487 3.92 5.74 -6.96
N HIS A 488 3.78 5.55 -8.28
CA HIS A 488 2.55 5.03 -8.86
C HIS A 488 2.84 4.04 -10.00
N ARG A 489 1.90 3.11 -10.31
CA ARG A 489 2.01 2.20 -11.47
C ARG A 489 1.87 2.94 -12.82
N LEU A 490 1.06 4.00 -12.83
CA LEU A 490 0.90 4.88 -13.98
C LEU A 490 2.06 5.90 -14.06
N PRO A 491 2.34 6.46 -15.22
CA PRO A 491 1.65 6.28 -16.49
C PRO A 491 2.06 5.04 -17.29
N LEU A 492 3.16 4.38 -16.94
CA LEU A 492 3.74 3.31 -17.76
C LEU A 492 2.96 2.00 -17.65
N ASP A 493 2.37 1.72 -16.50
CA ASP A 493 1.53 0.54 -16.22
C ASP A 493 2.18 -0.79 -16.65
N LYS A 494 3.48 -0.90 -16.42
CA LYS A 494 4.28 -2.08 -16.79
C LYS A 494 5.03 -2.69 -15.61
N TYR A 495 5.05 -1.98 -14.47
CA TYR A 495 5.77 -2.41 -13.28
C TYR A 495 4.82 -3.07 -12.29
N GLU A 496 5.16 -4.28 -11.89
CA GLU A 496 4.48 -4.99 -10.81
C GLU A 496 4.72 -4.30 -9.46
N SER A 497 3.90 -4.62 -8.44
CA SER A 497 3.96 -3.99 -7.11
C SER A 497 5.33 -4.09 -6.42
N TRP A 498 6.09 -5.12 -6.73
CA TRP A 498 7.44 -5.35 -6.19
C TRP A 498 8.54 -4.63 -6.97
N HIS A 499 8.27 -4.04 -8.13
CA HIS A 499 9.31 -3.47 -8.98
C HIS A 499 9.83 -2.13 -8.43
N PRO A 500 11.17 -1.91 -8.32
CA PRO A 500 11.75 -0.73 -7.68
C PRO A 500 11.30 0.60 -8.30
N ASN A 501 11.03 0.65 -9.60
CA ASN A 501 10.60 1.88 -10.26
C ASN A 501 9.23 2.37 -9.79
N ARG A 502 8.38 1.50 -9.21
CA ARG A 502 7.12 1.94 -8.59
C ARG A 502 7.32 2.82 -7.35
N TYR A 503 8.49 2.74 -6.74
CA TYR A 503 8.85 3.47 -5.51
C TYR A 503 9.79 4.64 -5.79
N ARG A 504 10.31 4.79 -7.01
CA ARG A 504 11.13 5.94 -7.36
C ARG A 504 10.28 7.20 -7.45
N ILE A 505 10.72 8.24 -6.74
CA ILE A 505 10.03 9.51 -6.62
C ILE A 505 10.99 10.69 -6.80
N PRO A 506 10.52 11.88 -7.21
CA PRO A 506 11.32 13.09 -7.20
C PRO A 506 11.59 13.58 -5.76
N LEU A 507 12.78 14.12 -5.56
CA LEU A 507 13.14 14.97 -4.44
C LEU A 507 13.97 16.14 -4.98
N LEU A 508 13.53 17.35 -4.66
CA LEU A 508 14.17 18.60 -5.12
C LEU A 508 14.27 19.58 -3.95
N PHE A 509 15.45 20.14 -3.72
CA PHE A 509 15.65 21.31 -2.86
C PHE A 509 15.94 22.52 -3.74
N PHE A 510 15.20 23.62 -3.59
CA PHE A 510 15.46 24.83 -4.36
C PHE A 510 15.08 26.10 -3.59
N GLY A 511 15.43 27.25 -4.12
CA GLY A 511 15.18 28.57 -3.58
C GLY A 511 16.40 29.47 -3.61
N ASP A 512 16.19 30.77 -3.40
CA ASP A 512 17.29 31.75 -3.44
C ASP A 512 18.26 31.61 -2.27
N VAL A 513 17.86 30.89 -1.24
CA VAL A 513 18.69 30.56 -0.07
C VAL A 513 19.79 29.55 -0.37
N LEU A 514 19.74 28.88 -1.53
CA LEU A 514 20.80 28.00 -1.98
C LEU A 514 22.05 28.81 -2.36
N LYS A 515 23.20 28.30 -1.96
CA LYS A 515 24.49 28.82 -2.45
C LYS A 515 24.59 28.68 -3.97
N PRO A 516 25.27 29.60 -4.66
CA PRO A 516 25.39 29.56 -6.13
C PRO A 516 25.93 28.23 -6.66
N GLU A 517 26.93 27.65 -6.00
CA GLU A 517 27.56 26.36 -6.35
C GLU A 517 26.66 25.15 -6.14
N ALA A 518 25.58 25.29 -5.39
CA ALA A 518 24.60 24.24 -5.14
C ALA A 518 23.48 24.23 -6.19
N LYS A 519 23.30 25.31 -6.97
CA LYS A 519 22.27 25.40 -8.00
C LYS A 519 22.61 24.50 -9.18
N GLY A 520 21.66 23.66 -9.58
CA GLY A 520 21.85 22.66 -10.63
C GLY A 520 22.62 21.41 -10.19
N LEU A 521 22.95 21.28 -8.88
CA LEU A 521 23.61 20.09 -8.35
C LEU A 521 22.72 18.86 -8.49
N VAL A 522 23.33 17.76 -8.95
CA VAL A 522 22.70 16.45 -9.01
C VAL A 522 23.36 15.52 -8.00
N VAL A 523 22.58 15.06 -7.02
CA VAL A 523 23.01 14.13 -5.98
C VAL A 523 22.61 12.72 -6.41
N ASN A 524 23.60 11.86 -6.68
CA ASN A 524 23.40 10.48 -7.13
C ASN A 524 23.34 9.47 -5.97
N LYS A 525 23.28 9.94 -4.73
CA LYS A 525 23.16 9.09 -3.55
C LYS A 525 21.78 8.41 -3.51
N TYR A 526 21.78 7.12 -3.21
CA TYR A 526 20.56 6.36 -2.97
C TYR A 526 19.98 6.68 -1.60
N GLY A 527 18.69 6.97 -1.54
CA GLY A 527 18.02 7.33 -0.29
C GLY A 527 16.52 7.13 -0.34
N GLY A 528 15.85 7.52 0.73
CA GLY A 528 14.40 7.48 0.88
C GLY A 528 13.81 8.77 1.45
N GLN A 529 12.51 8.79 1.55
CA GLN A 529 11.75 9.89 2.18
C GLN A 529 12.21 10.16 3.61
N THR A 530 12.56 9.11 4.35
CA THR A 530 13.05 9.22 5.74
C THR A 530 14.29 10.08 5.87
N ASP A 531 15.09 10.18 4.81
CA ASP A 531 16.38 10.88 4.81
C ASP A 531 16.24 12.41 4.72
N ILE A 532 15.04 12.91 4.41
CA ILE A 532 14.74 14.35 4.37
C ILE A 532 15.00 15.00 5.72
N ALA A 533 14.62 14.35 6.83
CA ALA A 533 14.74 14.90 8.16
C ALA A 533 16.19 15.24 8.51
N ARG A 534 17.10 14.27 8.44
CA ARG A 534 18.51 14.48 8.79
C ARG A 534 19.22 15.36 7.78
N THR A 535 18.89 15.25 6.48
CA THR A 535 19.43 16.13 5.45
C THR A 535 19.07 17.58 5.70
N LEU A 536 17.79 17.88 6.01
CA LEU A 536 17.34 19.22 6.34
C LEU A 536 18.02 19.75 7.61
N PHE A 537 18.00 18.97 8.69
CA PHE A 537 18.53 19.43 9.98
C PHE A 537 20.05 19.60 9.97
N ALA A 538 20.79 18.84 9.19
CA ALA A 538 22.21 19.09 8.97
C ALA A 538 22.45 20.47 8.35
N GLN A 539 21.62 20.89 7.38
CA GLN A 539 21.74 22.23 6.78
C GLN A 539 21.33 23.35 7.75
N LEU A 540 20.39 23.07 8.66
CA LEU A 540 19.95 24.02 9.68
C LEU A 540 20.82 23.99 10.95
N GLN A 541 21.81 23.12 11.03
CA GLN A 541 22.65 22.86 12.21
C GLN A 541 21.82 22.51 13.46
N LEU A 542 20.78 21.73 13.28
CA LEU A 542 19.89 21.26 14.34
C LEU A 542 20.19 19.80 14.69
N ASP A 543 19.89 19.44 15.94
CA ASP A 543 19.99 18.04 16.37
C ASP A 543 18.97 17.16 15.63
N ALA A 544 19.46 16.13 14.97
CA ALA A 544 18.68 15.13 14.25
C ALA A 544 18.73 13.73 14.92
N SER A 545 19.25 13.64 16.15
CA SER A 545 19.34 12.37 16.88
C SER A 545 18.00 11.63 17.07
N PRO A 546 16.84 12.33 17.24
CA PRO A 546 15.55 11.65 17.32
C PRO A 546 15.14 10.92 16.04
N TYR A 547 15.72 11.26 14.90
CA TYR A 547 15.40 10.68 13.59
C TYR A 547 16.35 9.52 13.27
N ALA A 548 16.23 8.44 14.05
CA ALA A 548 17.15 7.29 13.99
C ALA A 548 17.16 6.57 12.62
N TRP A 549 16.05 6.62 11.86
CA TRP A 549 15.88 6.00 10.55
C TRP A 549 16.18 6.95 9.38
N SER A 550 16.93 8.00 9.65
CA SER A 550 17.29 9.03 8.66
C SER A 550 18.80 9.16 8.54
N LYS A 551 19.30 9.37 7.33
CA LYS A 551 20.70 9.72 7.04
C LYS A 551 20.77 11.01 6.25
N ASP A 552 21.91 11.72 6.30
CA ASP A 552 22.12 12.93 5.52
C ASP A 552 22.54 12.57 4.08
N LEU A 553 21.71 12.92 3.11
CA LEU A 553 21.97 12.69 1.68
C LEU A 553 23.08 13.58 1.12
N LEU A 554 23.38 14.69 1.80
CA LEU A 554 24.45 15.63 1.42
C LEU A 554 25.76 15.37 2.18
N HIS A 555 25.81 14.36 3.04
CA HIS A 555 27.03 13.95 3.72
C HIS A 555 27.77 12.90 2.90
N SER A 556 29.03 13.16 2.55
CA SER A 556 29.82 12.29 1.67
C SER A 556 30.01 10.87 2.25
N GLY A 557 30.18 10.74 3.58
CA GLY A 557 30.37 9.47 4.28
C GLY A 557 29.08 8.70 4.63
N SER A 558 27.88 9.22 4.36
CA SER A 558 26.64 8.49 4.57
C SER A 558 26.51 7.30 3.64
N LYS A 559 26.01 6.18 4.15
CA LYS A 559 25.80 4.95 3.36
C LYS A 559 24.81 5.19 2.21
N ASP A 560 25.02 4.46 1.12
CA ASP A 560 24.34 4.65 -0.15
C ASP A 560 23.32 3.54 -0.36
N PHE A 561 22.10 3.72 0.16
CA PHE A 561 20.99 2.77 0.02
C PHE A 561 19.64 3.48 0.07
N GLY A 562 18.63 2.87 -0.57
CA GLY A 562 17.20 3.17 -0.42
C GLY A 562 16.44 1.90 -0.06
N PHE A 563 15.42 2.01 0.78
CA PHE A 563 14.56 0.89 1.20
C PHE A 563 13.09 1.25 0.93
N TYR A 564 12.31 0.27 0.51
CA TYR A 564 10.86 0.37 0.32
C TYR A 564 10.18 -0.94 0.67
N ASP A 565 8.91 -0.89 1.03
CA ASP A 565 8.10 -2.07 1.28
C ASP A 565 6.74 -2.04 0.57
N TRP A 566 6.18 -3.21 0.45
CA TRP A 566 4.78 -3.44 0.09
C TRP A 566 4.21 -4.57 0.97
N ASP A 567 2.91 -4.81 0.88
CA ASP A 567 2.21 -5.76 1.75
C ASP A 567 2.91 -7.12 1.88
N ASN A 568 3.46 -7.65 0.78
CA ASN A 568 4.05 -8.99 0.74
C ASN A 568 5.59 -9.01 0.74
N GLY A 569 6.25 -7.86 0.81
CA GLY A 569 7.71 -7.89 0.70
C GLY A 569 8.40 -6.55 0.90
N PHE A 570 9.67 -6.54 0.56
CA PHE A 570 10.52 -5.34 0.62
C PHE A 570 11.48 -5.28 -0.57
N GLY A 571 12.00 -4.08 -0.83
CA GLY A 571 13.11 -3.86 -1.73
C GLY A 571 14.22 -3.03 -1.10
N ILE A 572 15.44 -3.29 -1.51
CA ILE A 572 16.61 -2.50 -1.15
C ILE A 572 17.42 -2.19 -2.41
N ALA A 573 17.78 -0.92 -2.57
CA ALA A 573 18.50 -0.40 -3.72
C ALA A 573 19.81 0.23 -3.28
N THR A 574 20.90 -0.11 -3.98
CA THR A 574 22.24 0.45 -3.82
C THR A 574 22.82 0.75 -5.20
N PRO A 575 23.94 1.48 -5.31
CA PRO A 575 24.60 1.69 -6.60
C PRO A 575 24.96 0.39 -7.32
N SER A 576 25.42 -0.61 -6.57
CA SER A 576 25.91 -1.89 -7.11
C SER A 576 24.80 -2.86 -7.48
N GLN A 577 23.69 -2.88 -6.74
CA GLN A 577 22.62 -3.85 -6.89
C GLN A 577 21.29 -3.32 -6.33
N THR A 578 20.18 -3.80 -6.90
CA THR A 578 18.83 -3.59 -6.37
C THR A 578 18.11 -4.93 -6.36
N ILE A 579 17.48 -5.27 -5.24
CA ILE A 579 16.65 -6.47 -5.12
C ILE A 579 15.28 -6.14 -4.57
N SER A 580 14.30 -6.98 -4.90
CA SER A 580 13.00 -7.07 -4.24
C SER A 580 12.79 -8.50 -3.76
N PHE A 581 12.31 -8.65 -2.54
CA PHE A 581 12.12 -9.96 -1.90
C PHE A 581 10.65 -10.15 -1.49
N ASP A 582 10.05 -11.24 -1.92
CA ASP A 582 8.70 -11.66 -1.52
C ASP A 582 8.76 -12.47 -0.23
N ASN A 583 8.17 -11.94 0.84
CA ASN A 583 8.16 -12.57 2.17
C ASN A 583 7.30 -13.84 2.22
N VAL A 584 6.30 -13.97 1.34
CA VAL A 584 5.37 -15.10 1.30
C VAL A 584 5.98 -16.25 0.51
N GLY A 585 6.41 -15.98 -0.72
CA GLY A 585 7.09 -16.95 -1.57
C GLY A 585 8.53 -17.25 -1.15
N LYS A 586 9.11 -16.38 -0.28
CA LYS A 586 10.52 -16.45 0.16
C LYS A 586 11.50 -16.47 -1.02
N THR A 587 11.22 -15.66 -2.02
CA THR A 587 11.97 -15.59 -3.28
C THR A 587 12.35 -14.16 -3.62
N ILE A 588 13.45 -14.02 -4.40
CA ILE A 588 13.81 -12.75 -5.05
C ILE A 588 12.86 -12.53 -6.24
N SER A 589 12.03 -11.49 -6.18
CA SER A 589 11.10 -11.11 -7.26
C SER A 589 11.74 -10.18 -8.30
N TYR A 590 12.79 -9.45 -7.91
CA TYR A 590 13.57 -8.57 -8.78
C TYR A 590 15.03 -8.55 -8.37
N GLN A 591 15.92 -8.50 -9.35
CA GLN A 591 17.34 -8.25 -9.18
C GLN A 591 17.86 -7.47 -10.39
N LYS A 592 18.62 -6.38 -10.14
CA LYS A 592 19.17 -5.53 -11.20
C LYS A 592 20.21 -6.27 -12.04
N ASP A 593 21.04 -7.07 -11.39
CA ASP A 593 22.12 -7.87 -12.00
C ASP A 593 22.15 -9.26 -11.37
N ALA A 594 21.72 -10.26 -12.12
CA ALA A 594 21.64 -11.65 -11.66
C ALA A 594 23.01 -12.31 -11.44
N THR A 595 24.09 -11.74 -11.99
CA THR A 595 25.45 -12.30 -11.85
C THR A 595 26.08 -12.02 -10.50
N LYS A 596 25.59 -11.02 -9.76
CA LYS A 596 26.10 -10.57 -8.46
C LYS A 596 25.50 -11.37 -7.29
N THR A 597 25.64 -12.68 -7.32
CA THR A 597 24.99 -13.59 -6.34
C THR A 597 25.33 -13.30 -4.88
N GLU A 598 26.57 -12.98 -4.55
CA GLU A 598 26.97 -12.67 -3.17
C GLU A 598 26.37 -11.34 -2.69
N GLU A 599 26.32 -10.34 -3.56
CA GLU A 599 25.68 -9.07 -3.24
C GLU A 599 24.16 -9.22 -3.08
N ILE A 600 23.52 -10.05 -3.89
CA ILE A 600 22.09 -10.39 -3.75
C ILE A 600 21.83 -11.00 -2.37
N LYS A 601 22.61 -12.01 -1.95
CA LYS A 601 22.48 -12.64 -0.63
C LYS A 601 22.72 -11.64 0.51
N ARG A 602 23.72 -10.77 0.35
CA ARG A 602 24.03 -9.71 1.33
C ARG A 602 22.85 -8.76 1.48
N LEU A 603 22.30 -8.25 0.37
CA LEU A 603 21.17 -7.31 0.39
C LEU A 603 19.89 -7.98 0.89
N GLU A 604 19.65 -9.25 0.56
CA GLU A 604 18.54 -10.03 1.11
C GLU A 604 18.61 -10.09 2.64
N LYS A 605 19.77 -10.41 3.19
CA LYS A 605 20.00 -10.46 4.65
C LYS A 605 19.79 -9.10 5.30
N ILE A 606 20.33 -8.03 4.71
CA ILE A 606 20.19 -6.66 5.20
C ILE A 606 18.73 -6.21 5.13
N GLY A 607 18.04 -6.44 4.00
CA GLY A 607 16.65 -6.05 3.84
C GLY A 607 15.70 -6.79 4.81
N LYS A 608 15.96 -8.06 5.08
CA LYS A 608 15.26 -8.84 6.12
C LYS A 608 15.49 -8.25 7.51
N ALA A 609 16.73 -7.90 7.84
CA ALA A 609 17.06 -7.23 9.09
C ALA A 609 16.34 -5.89 9.21
N TYR A 610 16.33 -5.10 8.15
CA TYR A 610 15.69 -3.79 8.12
C TYR A 610 14.18 -3.89 8.37
N LEU A 611 13.47 -4.74 7.64
CA LEU A 611 12.04 -4.94 7.83
C LEU A 611 11.70 -5.45 9.24
N GLN A 612 12.51 -6.38 9.77
CA GLN A 612 12.38 -6.90 11.13
C GLN A 612 12.51 -5.79 12.18
N GLU A 613 13.53 -4.95 12.08
CA GLU A 613 13.81 -3.88 13.05
C GLU A 613 12.81 -2.73 12.93
N VAL A 614 12.37 -2.36 11.72
CA VAL A 614 11.29 -1.38 11.52
C VAL A 614 10.02 -1.82 12.24
N TYR A 615 9.65 -3.09 12.06
CA TYR A 615 8.44 -3.61 12.70
C TYR A 615 8.60 -3.78 14.22
N THR A 616 9.79 -4.15 14.69
CA THR A 616 10.12 -4.18 16.13
C THR A 616 10.00 -2.78 16.74
N SER A 617 10.56 -1.77 16.05
CA SER A 617 10.46 -0.36 16.48
C SER A 617 9.00 0.14 16.48
N TYR A 618 8.21 -0.23 15.45
CA TYR A 618 6.79 0.07 15.41
C TYR A 618 6.00 -0.55 16.58
N LEU A 619 6.32 -1.78 16.97
CA LEU A 619 5.66 -2.43 18.12
C LEU A 619 6.06 -1.78 19.45
N ALA A 620 7.26 -1.22 19.56
CA ALA A 620 7.75 -0.53 20.75
C ALA A 620 7.16 0.89 20.92
N LEU A 621 6.65 1.51 19.86
CA LEU A 621 5.83 2.72 19.93
C LEU A 621 4.51 2.41 20.65
#